data_bc003cc279359b6e12a05b79e095f87a
#
_entry.id   bc003cc279359b6e12a05b79e095f87a
#
_cell.length_a   1.000
_cell.length_b   1.000
_cell.length_c   1.000
_cell.angle_alpha   90.00
_cell.angle_beta   90.00
_cell.angle_gamma   90.00
#
_symmetry.space_group_name_H-M   'P 1'
#
loop_
_entity.id
_entity.type
_entity.pdbx_description
1 polymer ?
#
loop_
_entity_poly.entity_id
_entity_poly.type
_entity_poly.pdbx_seq_one_letter_code
_entity_poly.pdbx_strand_id
1 'polypeptide(L)'
;MVENLGNSFPPEFISKHIFIPGGAFRKHHEFQDEGEKNRFFFVLNANPQQDTVIVLATATTKIEKLVHRYRDRPEVLVAIRHCDYEPLPESSIVNCEAALALPKSRVQQAIDNHEIELLPPLPSDILERLRNAISKCKVIPPEDKRLILGE
;
A
#
# COMPACT_ATOMS: atom_id res chain seq x y z
N MET A 1 0.07 -28.82 7.60
CA MET A 1 0.04 -27.93 6.53
C MET A 1 0.24 -26.54 7.04
N VAL A 2 0.79 -25.78 6.23
CA VAL A 2 1.10 -24.45 6.64
C VAL A 2 -0.02 -23.54 6.25
N GLU A 3 -0.63 -22.97 7.23
CA GLU A 3 -1.61 -21.97 6.98
C GLU A 3 -0.95 -20.69 6.60
N ASN A 4 -1.70 -19.84 6.01
CA ASN A 4 -1.33 -18.48 5.84
C ASN A 4 -1.18 -17.87 7.23
N LEU A 5 0.04 -17.66 7.65
CA LEU A 5 0.32 -17.20 9.01
C LEU A 5 -0.30 -15.85 9.30
N GLY A 6 -0.40 -14.98 8.27
CA GLY A 6 -1.03 -13.69 8.47
C GLY A 6 -2.49 -13.80 8.87
N ASN A 7 -3.18 -14.82 8.36
CA ASN A 7 -4.59 -15.01 8.67
C ASN A 7 -4.81 -15.73 9.99
N SER A 8 -3.76 -16.31 10.58
CA SER A 8 -3.90 -16.97 11.86
C SER A 8 -3.69 -16.05 13.05
N PHE A 9 -3.27 -14.82 12.83
CA PHE A 9 -3.07 -13.87 13.91
C PHE A 9 -4.37 -13.20 14.32
N PRO A 10 -4.52 -12.86 15.61
CA PRO A 10 -5.71 -12.12 16.03
C PRO A 10 -5.73 -10.71 15.45
N PRO A 11 -6.91 -10.11 15.29
CA PRO A 11 -7.03 -8.78 14.67
C PRO A 11 -6.17 -7.71 15.31
N GLU A 12 -6.05 -7.68 16.63
CA GLU A 12 -5.24 -6.65 17.29
C GLU A 12 -3.77 -6.79 16.96
N PHE A 13 -3.28 -8.02 16.74
CA PHE A 13 -1.90 -8.23 16.32
C PHE A 13 -1.70 -7.69 14.89
N ILE A 14 -2.65 -7.99 14.01
CA ILE A 14 -2.58 -7.54 12.62
C ILE A 14 -2.62 -6.02 12.56
N SER A 15 -3.54 -5.38 13.30
CA SER A 15 -3.63 -3.93 13.35
C SER A 15 -2.33 -3.29 13.77
N LYS A 16 -1.71 -3.85 14.79
CA LYS A 16 -0.46 -3.31 15.34
C LYS A 16 0.67 -3.34 14.32
N HIS A 17 0.65 -4.33 13.42
CA HIS A 17 1.72 -4.51 12.44
C HIS A 17 1.39 -3.92 11.07
N ILE A 18 0.14 -3.51 10.83
CA ILE A 18 -0.25 -2.83 9.61
C ILE A 18 -0.17 -1.32 9.78
N PHE A 19 -0.65 -0.79 10.92
CA PHE A 19 -0.67 0.65 11.13
C PHE A 19 0.69 1.15 11.59
N ILE A 20 1.68 0.89 10.73
CA ILE A 20 3.05 1.41 10.86
C ILE A 20 3.45 1.96 9.49
N PRO A 21 4.42 2.86 9.43
CA PRO A 21 4.90 3.33 8.12
C PRO A 21 5.42 2.15 7.32
N GLY A 22 4.91 2.00 6.08
CA GLY A 22 5.31 0.88 5.24
C GLY A 22 4.62 -0.43 5.58
N GLY A 23 3.66 -0.42 6.48
CA GLY A 23 2.90 -1.63 6.77
C GLY A 23 2.30 -2.20 5.50
N ALA A 24 2.36 -3.52 5.33
CA ALA A 24 1.99 -4.16 4.08
C ALA A 24 1.02 -5.29 4.31
N PHE A 25 0.11 -5.46 3.37
CA PHE A 25 -0.84 -6.57 3.44
C PHE A 25 -1.35 -6.90 2.05
N ARG A 26 -1.92 -8.10 1.93
CA ARG A 26 -2.57 -8.55 0.72
C ARG A 26 -4.06 -8.71 1.00
N LYS A 27 -4.88 -8.27 0.06
CA LYS A 27 -6.32 -8.39 0.16
C LYS A 27 -6.84 -8.96 -1.15
N HIS A 28 -7.70 -9.98 -1.05
CA HIS A 28 -8.20 -10.68 -2.24
C HIS A 28 -9.08 -9.77 -3.09
N HIS A 29 -9.90 -8.93 -2.45
CA HIS A 29 -10.75 -7.97 -3.16
C HIS A 29 -10.24 -6.56 -2.89
N GLU A 30 -10.34 -5.69 -3.89
CA GLU A 30 -9.97 -4.30 -3.69
C GLU A 30 -11.02 -3.61 -2.82
N PHE A 31 -10.62 -2.49 -2.20
CA PHE A 31 -11.53 -1.75 -1.34
C PHE A 31 -12.62 -1.03 -2.12
N GLN A 32 -12.33 -0.57 -3.33
CA GLN A 32 -13.27 0.20 -4.13
C GLN A 32 -13.84 -0.57 -5.30
N ASP A 33 -13.21 -1.65 -5.65
CA ASP A 33 -13.57 -2.45 -6.81
C ASP A 33 -13.87 -3.85 -6.32
N GLU A 34 -14.94 -4.44 -6.84
CA GLU A 34 -15.32 -5.79 -6.43
C GLU A 34 -14.62 -6.86 -7.25
N GLY A 35 -13.61 -6.47 -8.03
CA GLY A 35 -12.84 -7.43 -8.79
C GLY A 35 -12.14 -8.43 -7.90
N GLU A 36 -12.07 -9.67 -8.35
CA GLU A 36 -11.49 -10.75 -7.56
C GLU A 36 -10.01 -10.87 -7.86
N LYS A 37 -9.26 -9.87 -7.48
CA LYS A 37 -7.81 -9.87 -7.67
C LYS A 37 -7.13 -9.65 -6.37
N ASN A 38 -6.12 -10.48 -6.09
CA ASN A 38 -5.25 -10.21 -4.96
C ASN A 38 -4.49 -8.92 -5.21
N ARG A 39 -4.55 -8.02 -4.25
CA ARG A 39 -3.84 -6.76 -4.34
C ARG A 39 -2.93 -6.61 -3.14
N PHE A 40 -1.77 -6.05 -3.40
CA PHE A 40 -0.80 -5.73 -2.37
C PHE A 40 -0.93 -4.26 -2.02
N PHE A 41 -1.12 -3.97 -0.75
CA PHE A 41 -1.32 -2.61 -0.26
C PHE A 41 -0.21 -2.23 0.70
N PHE A 42 0.19 -0.98 0.66
CA PHE A 42 1.25 -0.45 1.52
C PHE A 42 0.78 0.82 2.18
N VAL A 43 0.97 0.91 3.50
CA VAL A 43 0.57 2.09 4.27
C VAL A 43 1.63 3.17 4.10
N LEU A 44 1.22 4.31 3.58
CA LEU A 44 2.13 5.42 3.30
C LEU A 44 2.24 6.43 4.42
N ASN A 45 1.29 6.43 5.36
CA ASN A 45 1.25 7.40 6.45
C ASN A 45 2.54 7.40 7.26
N ALA A 46 2.96 8.60 7.68
CA ALA A 46 4.10 8.73 8.59
C ALA A 46 3.70 8.33 10.02
N ASN A 47 2.44 8.59 10.40
CA ASN A 47 1.96 8.31 11.76
C ASN A 47 0.62 7.59 11.72
N PRO A 48 0.55 6.37 11.14
CA PRO A 48 -0.74 5.71 10.95
C PRO A 48 -1.44 5.31 12.24
N GLN A 49 -0.70 5.21 13.34
CA GLN A 49 -1.31 4.88 14.62
C GLN A 49 -2.17 6.02 15.14
N GLN A 50 -1.83 7.25 14.81
CA GLN A 50 -2.53 8.44 15.27
C GLN A 50 -3.53 8.99 14.27
N ASP A 51 -3.34 8.65 12.99
CA ASP A 51 -4.19 9.18 11.93
C ASP A 51 -5.52 8.45 11.88
N THR A 52 -6.56 9.15 11.47
CA THR A 52 -7.88 8.55 11.26
C THR A 52 -8.14 8.21 9.81
N VAL A 53 -7.28 8.64 8.91
CA VAL A 53 -7.32 8.31 7.50
C VAL A 53 -6.02 7.62 7.14
N ILE A 54 -6.14 6.48 6.45
CA ILE A 54 -4.98 5.70 6.02
C ILE A 54 -4.84 5.86 4.52
N VAL A 55 -3.65 6.23 4.06
CA VAL A 55 -3.37 6.38 2.63
C VAL A 55 -2.58 5.16 2.19
N LEU A 56 -3.12 4.47 1.20
CA LEU A 56 -2.57 3.20 0.73
C LEU A 56 -2.06 3.34 -0.70
N ALA A 57 -0.90 2.76 -0.96
CA ALA A 57 -0.43 2.52 -2.31
C ALA A 57 -0.71 1.06 -2.66
N THR A 58 -0.90 0.79 -3.94
CA THR A 58 -1.08 -0.58 -4.40
C THR A 58 -0.13 -0.87 -5.56
N ALA A 59 0.36 -2.11 -5.60
CA ALA A 59 1.28 -2.55 -6.64
C ALA A 59 0.53 -3.34 -7.71
N THR A 60 0.97 -3.19 -8.95
CA THR A 60 0.40 -3.94 -10.07
C THR A 60 1.52 -4.45 -10.96
N THR A 61 1.26 -5.56 -11.64
CA THR A 61 2.22 -6.14 -12.59
C THR A 61 2.06 -5.57 -14.00
N LYS A 62 1.09 -4.68 -14.22
CA LYS A 62 0.82 -4.10 -15.53
C LYS A 62 1.76 -2.95 -15.84
N ILE A 63 3.05 -3.24 -15.85
CA ILE A 63 4.09 -2.22 -15.94
C ILE A 63 4.04 -1.45 -17.25
N GLU A 64 3.99 -2.17 -18.37
CA GLU A 64 4.03 -1.53 -19.68
C GLU A 64 2.87 -0.58 -19.90
N LYS A 65 1.70 -0.99 -19.46
CA LYS A 65 0.49 -0.17 -19.60
C LYS A 65 0.64 1.14 -18.85
N LEU A 66 1.14 1.09 -17.63
CA LEU A 66 1.31 2.29 -16.82
C LEU A 66 2.43 3.18 -17.32
N VAL A 67 3.55 2.58 -17.73
CA VAL A 67 4.66 3.35 -18.28
C VAL A 67 4.23 4.13 -19.51
N HIS A 68 3.43 3.49 -20.38
CA HIS A 68 2.91 4.16 -21.56
C HIS A 68 1.95 5.29 -21.18
N ARG A 69 1.04 5.02 -20.24
CA ARG A 69 0.04 6.02 -19.84
C ARG A 69 0.68 7.24 -19.18
N TYR A 70 1.74 7.04 -18.42
CA TYR A 70 2.40 8.09 -17.65
C TYR A 70 3.73 8.53 -18.25
N ARG A 71 3.88 8.38 -19.58
CA ARG A 71 5.16 8.70 -20.24
C ARG A 71 5.53 10.19 -20.13
N ASP A 72 4.54 11.06 -19.86
CA ASP A 72 4.77 12.47 -19.71
C ASP A 72 5.10 12.86 -18.25
N ARG A 73 4.91 11.95 -17.31
CA ARG A 73 5.26 12.19 -15.90
C ARG A 73 5.67 10.89 -15.21
N PRO A 74 6.75 10.28 -15.68
CA PRO A 74 7.16 8.98 -15.13
C PRO A 74 7.62 9.02 -13.68
N GLU A 75 7.89 10.21 -13.15
CA GLU A 75 8.35 10.37 -11.77
C GLU A 75 7.32 9.93 -10.74
N VAL A 76 6.05 9.75 -11.14
CA VAL A 76 5.01 9.30 -10.19
C VAL A 76 4.95 7.78 -10.11
N LEU A 77 5.72 7.06 -10.92
CA LEU A 77 5.74 5.61 -10.92
C LEU A 77 6.99 5.11 -10.18
N VAL A 78 6.80 4.10 -9.33
CA VAL A 78 7.91 3.49 -8.60
C VAL A 78 7.90 2.00 -8.89
N ALA A 79 8.99 1.50 -9.46
CA ALA A 79 9.13 0.07 -9.73
C ALA A 79 9.66 -0.63 -8.48
N ILE A 80 9.10 -1.79 -8.18
CA ILE A 80 9.57 -2.64 -7.08
C ILE A 80 9.84 -4.01 -7.66
N ARG A 81 11.10 -4.42 -7.65
CA ARG A 81 11.47 -5.73 -8.17
C ARG A 81 11.16 -6.80 -7.12
N HIS A 82 10.92 -8.01 -7.59
CA HIS A 82 10.69 -9.13 -6.66
C HIS A 82 11.86 -9.27 -5.67
N CYS A 83 13.10 -9.09 -6.14
CA CYS A 83 14.26 -9.21 -5.27
C CYS A 83 14.37 -8.10 -4.23
N ASP A 84 13.64 -7.01 -4.40
CA ASP A 84 13.63 -5.91 -3.42
C ASP A 84 12.56 -6.12 -2.35
N TYR A 85 11.51 -6.86 -2.70
CA TYR A 85 10.43 -7.14 -1.76
C TYR A 85 9.84 -8.51 -2.13
N GLU A 86 10.29 -9.53 -1.46
CA GLU A 86 10.00 -10.92 -1.78
C GLU A 86 8.51 -11.28 -1.84
N PRO A 87 7.64 -10.73 -0.97
CA PRO A 87 6.21 -11.10 -1.04
C PRO A 87 5.54 -10.81 -2.37
N LEU A 88 6.08 -9.89 -3.17
CA LEU A 88 5.58 -9.70 -4.52
C LEU A 88 6.02 -10.88 -5.39
N PRO A 89 5.07 -11.57 -6.06
CA PRO A 89 5.45 -12.76 -6.84
C PRO A 89 6.27 -12.43 -8.08
N GLU A 90 6.20 -11.19 -8.57
CA GLU A 90 6.99 -10.75 -9.71
C GLU A 90 7.17 -9.24 -9.60
N SER A 91 8.06 -8.70 -10.43
CA SER A 91 8.31 -7.26 -10.43
C SER A 91 7.02 -6.50 -10.71
N SER A 92 6.83 -5.43 -9.98
CA SER A 92 5.59 -4.68 -9.98
C SER A 92 5.89 -3.19 -10.02
N ILE A 93 4.84 -2.40 -10.18
CA ILE A 93 4.96 -0.95 -10.23
C ILE A 93 3.86 -0.35 -9.36
N VAL A 94 4.19 0.74 -8.68
CA VAL A 94 3.23 1.51 -7.89
C VAL A 94 2.97 2.82 -8.61
N ASN A 95 1.70 3.11 -8.86
CA ASN A 95 1.29 4.40 -9.39
C ASN A 95 0.93 5.29 -8.21
N CYS A 96 1.82 6.20 -7.86
CA CYS A 96 1.63 7.04 -6.69
C CYS A 96 0.47 8.03 -6.84
N GLU A 97 0.08 8.36 -8.08
CA GLU A 97 -1.09 9.20 -8.30
C GLU A 97 -2.40 8.51 -7.94
N ALA A 98 -2.38 7.18 -7.89
CA ALA A 98 -3.58 6.40 -7.58
C ALA A 98 -3.64 5.98 -6.11
N ALA A 99 -2.89 6.65 -5.25
CA ALA A 99 -2.94 6.35 -3.82
C ALA A 99 -4.37 6.53 -3.31
N LEU A 100 -4.77 5.63 -2.43
CA LEU A 100 -6.15 5.52 -1.97
C LEU A 100 -6.24 5.93 -0.50
N ALA A 101 -6.99 6.99 -0.22
CA ALA A 101 -7.22 7.43 1.16
C ALA A 101 -8.53 6.84 1.67
N LEU A 102 -8.47 6.12 2.76
CA LEU A 102 -9.63 5.46 3.36
C LEU A 102 -9.73 5.81 4.85
N PRO A 103 -10.95 5.87 5.40
CA PRO A 103 -11.07 5.93 6.84
C PRO A 103 -10.37 4.73 7.48
N LYS A 104 -9.64 4.97 8.54
CA LYS A 104 -8.93 3.89 9.24
C LYS A 104 -9.89 2.79 9.67
N SER A 105 -11.12 3.17 10.03
CA SER A 105 -12.14 2.20 10.42
C SER A 105 -12.44 1.21 9.30
N ARG A 106 -12.33 1.63 8.04
CA ARG A 106 -12.58 0.76 6.91
C ARG A 106 -11.51 -0.32 6.81
N VAL A 107 -10.25 0.06 7.03
CA VAL A 107 -9.16 -0.89 7.03
C VAL A 107 -9.29 -1.83 8.24
N GLN A 108 -9.62 -1.27 9.39
CA GLN A 108 -9.83 -2.07 10.60
C GLN A 108 -10.95 -3.08 10.40
N GLN A 109 -12.02 -2.70 9.72
CA GLN A 109 -13.12 -3.62 9.44
C GLN A 109 -12.66 -4.80 8.60
N ALA A 110 -11.81 -4.55 7.61
CA ALA A 110 -11.27 -5.62 6.77
C ALA A 110 -10.38 -6.54 7.61
N ILE A 111 -9.63 -5.99 8.56
CA ILE A 111 -8.83 -6.80 9.48
C ILE A 111 -9.74 -7.67 10.33
N ASP A 112 -10.76 -7.08 10.93
CA ASP A 112 -11.68 -7.80 11.82
C ASP A 112 -12.44 -8.89 11.08
N ASN A 113 -12.71 -8.70 9.81
CA ASN A 113 -13.40 -9.68 8.98
C ASN A 113 -12.48 -10.72 8.36
N HIS A 114 -11.20 -10.71 8.74
CA HIS A 114 -10.21 -11.68 8.25
C HIS A 114 -10.03 -11.63 6.73
N GLU A 115 -10.13 -10.42 6.16
CA GLU A 115 -9.98 -10.21 4.72
C GLU A 115 -8.55 -9.85 4.33
N ILE A 116 -7.66 -9.70 5.30
CA ILE A 116 -6.33 -9.18 5.09
C ILE A 116 -5.29 -10.21 5.52
N GLU A 117 -4.30 -10.42 4.66
CA GLU A 117 -3.14 -11.22 4.98
C GLU A 117 -1.98 -10.28 5.30
N LEU A 118 -1.46 -10.38 6.51
CA LEU A 118 -0.34 -9.56 6.95
C LEU A 118 0.93 -9.97 6.21
N LEU A 119 1.68 -8.98 5.72
CA LEU A 119 2.95 -9.19 5.04
C LEU A 119 4.06 -8.43 5.77
N PRO A 120 5.32 -8.80 5.54
CA PRO A 120 6.42 -8.00 6.09
C PRO A 120 6.34 -6.56 5.62
N PRO A 121 6.71 -5.59 6.45
CA PRO A 121 6.64 -4.19 6.04
C PRO A 121 7.63 -3.90 4.90
N LEU A 122 7.35 -2.86 4.14
CA LEU A 122 8.26 -2.42 3.09
C LEU A 122 9.59 -2.01 3.69
N PRO A 123 10.70 -2.34 3.02
CA PRO A 123 11.99 -1.77 3.41
C PRO A 123 11.94 -0.25 3.37
N SER A 124 12.68 0.38 4.25
CA SER A 124 12.63 1.83 4.39
C SER A 124 13.07 2.57 3.13
N ASP A 125 14.01 2.01 2.36
CA ASP A 125 14.46 2.64 1.12
C ASP A 125 13.35 2.66 0.06
N ILE A 126 12.54 1.61 0.00
CA ILE A 126 11.42 1.57 -0.94
C ILE A 126 10.34 2.56 -0.49
N LEU A 127 10.04 2.59 0.80
CA LEU A 127 9.07 3.54 1.33
C LEU A 127 9.50 4.97 1.04
N GLU A 128 10.79 5.27 1.17
CA GLU A 128 11.32 6.59 0.87
C GLU A 128 11.16 6.94 -0.60
N ARG A 129 11.37 5.98 -1.49
CA ARG A 129 11.14 6.20 -2.92
C ARG A 129 9.68 6.53 -3.20
N LEU A 130 8.76 5.84 -2.53
CA LEU A 130 7.33 6.13 -2.68
C LEU A 130 7.00 7.53 -2.18
N ARG A 131 7.53 7.92 -1.02
CA ARG A 131 7.30 9.26 -0.48
C ARG A 131 7.85 10.34 -1.40
N ASN A 132 9.03 10.10 -1.96
CA ASN A 132 9.63 11.04 -2.86
C ASN A 132 8.78 11.22 -4.12
N ALA A 133 8.25 10.13 -4.67
CA ALA A 133 7.36 10.21 -5.82
C ALA A 133 6.06 10.94 -5.47
N ILE A 134 5.52 10.67 -4.29
CA ILE A 134 4.30 11.34 -3.81
C ILE A 134 4.52 12.86 -3.72
N SER A 135 5.68 13.28 -3.25
CA SER A 135 5.96 14.71 -3.12
C SER A 135 5.92 15.42 -4.48
N LYS A 136 6.13 14.68 -5.57
CA LYS A 136 6.11 15.22 -6.92
C LYS A 136 4.75 15.11 -7.59
N CYS A 137 3.80 14.38 -6.99
CA CYS A 137 2.46 14.24 -7.55
C CYS A 137 1.67 15.52 -7.31
N LYS A 138 1.02 16.03 -8.36
CA LYS A 138 0.25 17.25 -8.26
C LYS A 138 -1.23 17.00 -7.98
N VAL A 139 -1.68 15.77 -8.20
CA VAL A 139 -3.11 15.45 -8.09
C VAL A 139 -3.50 14.91 -6.72
N ILE A 140 -2.52 14.62 -5.85
CA ILE A 140 -2.82 14.13 -4.52
C ILE A 140 -3.24 15.32 -3.63
N PRO A 141 -4.38 15.22 -2.93
CA PRO A 141 -4.82 16.32 -2.06
C PRO A 141 -3.76 16.69 -1.02
N PRO A 142 -3.62 17.98 -0.71
CA PRO A 142 -2.62 18.41 0.27
C PRO A 142 -2.74 17.74 1.63
N GLU A 143 -3.97 17.48 2.10
CA GLU A 143 -4.16 16.80 3.38
C GLU A 143 -3.61 15.37 3.36
N ASP A 144 -3.74 14.69 2.22
CA ASP A 144 -3.20 13.34 2.10
C ASP A 144 -1.69 13.37 2.05
N LYS A 145 -1.11 14.36 1.34
CA LYS A 145 0.34 14.53 1.34
C LYS A 145 0.89 14.76 2.73
N ARG A 146 0.20 15.56 3.53
CA ARG A 146 0.65 15.82 4.90
C ARG A 146 0.68 14.55 5.74
N LEU A 147 -0.31 13.69 5.56
CA LEU A 147 -0.33 12.41 6.27
C LEU A 147 0.85 11.53 5.87
N ILE A 148 1.16 11.51 4.58
CA ILE A 148 2.24 10.68 4.05
C ILE A 148 3.61 11.22 4.47
N LEU A 149 3.80 12.53 4.34
CA LEU A 149 5.09 13.15 4.56
C LEU A 149 5.34 13.53 6.02
N GLY A 150 4.32 13.45 6.86
CA GLY A 150 4.48 13.73 8.29
C GLY A 150 4.51 15.21 8.63
N GLU A 151 3.90 16.02 7.79
CA GLU A 151 3.90 17.47 7.99
C GLU A 151 2.66 17.97 8.69
#